data_9cc8d9c4f6b7fa1c54a4dc83e2c6c6e7
#
_entry.id   9cc8d9c4f6b7fa1c54a4dc83e2c6c6e7
#
_cell.length_a   1.000
_cell.length_b   1.000
_cell.length_c   1.000
_cell.angle_alpha   90.00
_cell.angle_beta   90.00
_cell.angle_gamma   90.00
#
_symmetry.space_group_name_H-M   'P 1'
#
loop_
_entity.id
_entity.type
_entity.pdbx_description
1 polymer ?
#
loop_
_entity_poly.entity_id
_entity_poly.type
_entity_poly.pdbx_seq_one_letter_code
_entity_poly.pdbx_strand_id
1 'polypeptide(L)' 'MKVYDFTVPELDYFRAKCNFTEDERTLFEYRSKNIPLEQCAELMNVSVSTVKRLSRKVNAKIIMVC' A
#
# COMPACT_ATOMS: atom_id res chain seq x y z
N MET A 1 -2.07 10.40 -2.84
CA MET A 1 -1.23 10.16 -1.65
C MET A 1 -0.17 9.11 -1.98
N LYS A 2 1.05 9.35 -1.57
CA LYS A 2 2.17 8.45 -1.86
C LYS A 2 2.67 7.84 -0.55
N VAL A 3 2.56 6.51 -0.44
CA VAL A 3 2.91 5.79 0.78
C VAL A 3 4.39 5.97 1.15
N TYR A 4 5.27 6.03 0.16
CA TYR A 4 6.70 6.15 0.42
C TYR A 4 7.13 7.54 0.98
N ASP A 5 6.21 8.51 0.97
CA ASP A 5 6.48 9.83 1.56
C ASP A 5 6.34 9.82 3.09
N PHE A 6 5.81 8.74 3.65
CA PHE A 6 5.65 8.63 5.10
C PHE A 6 6.95 8.22 5.78
N THR A 7 7.13 8.70 7.01
CA THR A 7 8.27 8.28 7.84
C THR A 7 8.04 6.86 8.38
N VAL A 8 9.10 6.23 8.91
CA VAL A 8 8.97 4.88 9.48
C VAL A 8 7.94 4.82 10.62
N PRO A 9 7.91 5.76 11.58
CA PRO A 9 6.88 5.76 12.63
C PRO A 9 5.46 5.88 12.06
N GLU A 10 5.27 6.66 10.99
CA GLU A 10 3.97 6.81 10.34
C GLU A 10 3.55 5.49 9.66
N LEU A 11 4.49 4.82 8.99
CA LEU A 11 4.22 3.53 8.36
C LEU A 11 3.81 2.49 9.40
N ASP A 12 4.51 2.44 10.52
CA ASP A 12 4.18 1.52 11.61
C ASP A 12 2.80 1.82 12.19
N TYR A 13 2.45 3.10 12.34
CA TYR A 13 1.14 3.51 12.80
C TYR A 13 0.04 2.97 11.86
N PHE A 14 0.22 3.16 10.56
CA PHE A 14 -0.76 2.70 9.58
C PHE A 14 -0.87 1.17 9.56
N ARG A 15 0.23 0.44 9.70
CA ARG A 15 0.20 -1.02 9.78
C ARG A 15 -0.62 -1.49 10.97
N ALA A 16 -0.51 -0.78 12.10
CA ALA A 16 -1.22 -1.14 13.32
C ALA A 16 -2.69 -0.75 13.29
N LYS A 17 -3.02 0.38 12.66
CA LYS A 17 -4.37 0.95 12.70
C LYS A 17 -5.23 0.59 11.49
N CYS A 18 -4.63 0.44 10.31
CA CYS A 18 -5.37 0.07 9.12
C CYS A 18 -5.59 -1.44 9.09
N ASN A 19 -6.82 -1.84 8.82
CA ASN A 19 -7.17 -3.25 8.72
C ASN A 19 -6.98 -3.72 7.27
N PHE A 20 -5.72 -3.83 6.86
CA PHE A 20 -5.38 -4.26 5.51
C PHE A 20 -5.63 -5.75 5.32
N THR A 21 -6.14 -6.13 4.15
CA THR A 21 -6.13 -7.52 3.72
C THR A 21 -4.68 -7.92 3.42
N GLU A 22 -4.44 -9.22 3.21
CA GLU A 22 -3.10 -9.71 2.91
C GLU A 22 -2.51 -9.02 1.67
N ASP A 23 -3.29 -8.92 0.60
CA ASP A 23 -2.83 -8.28 -0.63
C ASP A 23 -2.58 -6.78 -0.43
N GLU A 24 -3.46 -6.13 0.31
CA GLU A 24 -3.31 -4.70 0.61
C GLU A 24 -2.06 -4.45 1.44
N ARG A 25 -1.78 -5.32 2.41
CA ARG A 25 -0.59 -5.22 3.24
C ARG A 25 0.68 -5.40 2.40
N THR A 26 0.68 -6.39 1.52
CA THR A 26 1.82 -6.63 0.64
C THR A 26 2.09 -5.41 -0.24
N LEU A 27 1.05 -4.85 -0.83
CA LEU A 27 1.19 -3.64 -1.63
C LEU A 27 1.69 -2.46 -0.81
N PHE A 28 1.17 -2.28 0.39
CA PHE A 28 1.60 -1.21 1.30
C PHE A 28 3.10 -1.32 1.58
N GLU A 29 3.59 -2.53 1.85
CA GLU A 29 5.01 -2.75 2.11
C GLU A 29 5.87 -2.40 0.90
N TYR A 30 5.46 -2.83 -0.29
CA TYR A 30 6.20 -2.52 -1.52
C TYR A 30 6.20 -1.02 -1.78
N ARG A 31 5.07 -0.36 -1.63
CA ARG A 31 4.97 1.08 -1.87
C ARG A 31 5.77 1.88 -0.85
N SER A 32 5.88 1.39 0.38
CA SER A 32 6.68 2.06 1.41
C SER A 32 8.17 2.05 1.05
N LYS A 33 8.58 1.13 0.19
CA LYS A 33 9.96 1.04 -0.32
C LYS A 33 10.13 1.77 -1.65
N ASN A 34 9.14 2.56 -2.05
CA ASN A 34 9.14 3.32 -3.31
C ASN A 34 9.20 2.43 -4.55
N ILE A 35 8.55 1.27 -4.50
CA ILE A 35 8.47 0.35 -5.65
C ILE A 35 7.31 0.81 -6.53
N PRO A 36 7.52 1.01 -7.85
CA PRO A 36 6.44 1.42 -8.76
C PRO A 36 5.31 0.40 -8.81
N LEU A 37 4.09 0.87 -9.10
CA LEU A 37 2.92 -0.02 -9.18
C LEU A 37 3.11 -1.15 -10.19
N GLU A 38 3.73 -0.85 -11.34
CA GLU A 38 3.99 -1.86 -12.37
C GLU A 38 4.87 -2.98 -11.83
N GLN A 39 5.91 -2.62 -11.09
CA GLN A 39 6.79 -3.60 -10.48
C GLN A 39 6.07 -4.36 -9.36
N CYS A 40 5.21 -3.69 -8.61
CA CYS A 40 4.38 -4.37 -7.60
C CYS A 40 3.52 -5.45 -8.25
N ALA A 41 2.93 -5.14 -9.41
CA ALA A 41 2.11 -6.11 -10.13
C ALA A 41 2.92 -7.36 -10.48
N GLU A 42 4.14 -7.18 -10.94
CA GLU A 42 5.03 -8.30 -11.27
C GLU A 42 5.37 -9.12 -10.02
N LEU A 43 5.75 -8.44 -8.95
CA LEU A 43 6.13 -9.10 -7.70
C LEU A 43 4.96 -9.84 -7.05
N MET A 44 3.77 -9.31 -7.17
CA MET A 44 2.56 -9.90 -6.62
C MET A 44 1.90 -10.89 -7.57
N ASN A 45 2.41 -10.99 -8.80
CA ASN A 45 1.89 -11.88 -9.84
C ASN A 45 0.42 -11.60 -10.15
N VAL A 46 0.07 -10.32 -10.29
CA VAL A 46 -1.27 -9.86 -10.63
C VAL A 46 -1.18 -8.80 -11.72
N SER A 47 -2.33 -8.41 -12.28
CA SER A 47 -2.34 -7.36 -13.32
C SER A 47 -2.14 -5.98 -12.69
N VAL A 48 -1.69 -5.03 -13.51
CA VAL A 48 -1.52 -3.64 -13.08
C VAL A 48 -2.87 -3.05 -12.65
N SER A 49 -3.96 -3.41 -13.34
CA SER A 49 -5.30 -2.96 -12.97
C SER A 49 -5.67 -3.39 -11.56
N THR A 50 -5.33 -4.62 -11.18
CA THR A 50 -5.57 -5.13 -9.84
C THR A 50 -4.79 -4.34 -8.80
N VAL A 51 -3.50 -4.05 -9.09
CA VAL A 51 -2.66 -3.27 -8.18
C VAL A 51 -3.20 -1.85 -8.00
N LYS A 52 -3.65 -1.22 -9.09
CA LYS A 52 -4.26 0.12 -9.01
C LYS A 52 -5.50 0.11 -8.13
N ARG A 53 -6.34 -0.92 -8.23
CA ARG A 53 -7.52 -1.07 -7.38
C ARG A 53 -7.13 -1.24 -5.92
N LEU A 54 -6.15 -2.09 -5.65
CA LEU A 54 -5.65 -2.30 -4.29
C LEU A 54 -5.06 -1.01 -3.73
N SER A 55 -4.33 -0.26 -4.54
CA SER A 55 -3.75 1.02 -4.13
C SER A 55 -4.82 2.01 -3.68
N ARG A 56 -5.94 2.07 -4.40
CA ARG A 56 -7.06 2.93 -4.00
C ARG A 56 -7.63 2.52 -2.66
N LYS A 57 -7.77 1.22 -2.42
CA LYS A 57 -8.28 0.70 -1.15
C LYS A 57 -7.32 1.00 0.00
N VAL A 58 -6.02 0.84 -0.23
CA VAL A 58 -4.99 1.15 0.76
C VAL A 58 -5.05 2.63 1.12
N ASN A 59 -5.07 3.51 0.12
CA ASN A 59 -5.14 4.96 0.35
C ASN A 59 -6.41 5.35 1.09
N ALA A 60 -7.55 4.75 0.75
CA ALA A 60 -8.82 5.03 1.43
C ALA A 60 -8.75 4.66 2.91
N LYS A 61 -8.15 3.51 3.23
CA LYS A 61 -8.00 3.07 4.63
C LYS A 61 -7.06 3.98 5.40
N ILE A 62 -5.98 4.44 4.78
CA ILE A 62 -5.05 5.38 5.40
C ILE A 62 -5.76 6.70 5.72
N ILE A 63 -6.54 7.21 4.77
CA ILE A 63 -7.30 8.45 4.97
C ILE A 63 -8.29 8.32 6.11
N MET A 64 -8.91 7.15 6.25
CA MET A 64 -9.90 6.92 7.31
C MET A 64 -9.30 6.94 8.72
N VAL A 65 -8.03 6.58 8.88
CA VAL A 65 -7.39 6.57 10.21
C VAL A 65 -6.59 7.85 10.49
N CYS A 66 -6.42 8.70 9.50
CA CYS A 66 -5.79 10.02 9.71
C CYS A 66 -6.80 11.01 10.36
#